data_571498a27c97a9a4a6d846a641227762
#
_entry.id   571498a27c97a9a4a6d846a641227762
#
_cell.length_a   1.000
_cell.length_b   1.000
_cell.length_c   1.000
_cell.angle_alpha   90.00
_cell.angle_beta   90.00
_cell.angle_gamma   90.00
#
_symmetry.space_group_name_H-M   'P 1'
#
loop_
_entity.id
_entity.type
_entity.pdbx_description
1 polymer ?
#
loop_
_entity_poly.entity_id
_entity_poly.type
_entity_poly.pdbx_seq_one_letter_code
_entity_poly.pdbx_strand_id
1 'polypeptide(L)'
;MKKILLFIATLALTACGAMKPTTCSVQPNFYKYRYVYIMPTCSVTGSTGVYTSYIDDRVRGGVTRTTNPSDMMSGMLMQKGFIVVPQLDQNKLAETLVLSYGETGHRDVGFLWLSTSTSIIIQFRDAQTNDLIASAEAEDFGSTEADNVRYAIQKALDAIFAQPRYY
;
A
#
# COMPACT_ATOMS: atom_id res chain seq x y z
N MET A 1 32.88 6.29 30.51
CA MET A 1 33.04 5.93 29.09
C MET A 1 32.21 4.72 28.69
N LYS A 2 32.22 3.55 29.37
CA LYS A 2 31.40 2.37 29.04
C LYS A 2 29.88 2.63 28.95
N LYS A 3 29.33 3.46 29.85
CA LYS A 3 27.89 3.79 29.87
C LYS A 3 27.45 4.68 28.70
N ILE A 4 28.35 5.57 28.22
CA ILE A 4 28.09 6.43 27.06
C ILE A 4 28.13 5.60 25.77
N LEU A 5 29.06 4.64 25.68
CA LEU A 5 29.17 3.73 24.53
C LEU A 5 27.93 2.84 24.41
N LEU A 6 27.38 2.36 25.56
CA LEU A 6 26.16 1.57 25.59
C LEU A 6 24.93 2.39 25.14
N PHE A 7 24.87 3.67 25.53
CA PHE A 7 23.79 4.56 25.15
C PHE A 7 23.81 4.91 23.64
N ILE A 8 25.00 5.12 23.08
CA ILE A 8 25.19 5.34 21.63
C ILE A 8 24.82 4.08 20.85
N ALA A 9 25.21 2.89 21.33
CA ALA A 9 24.86 1.61 20.70
C ALA A 9 23.35 1.34 20.71
N THR A 10 22.64 1.68 21.78
CA THR A 10 21.18 1.55 21.84
C THR A 10 20.47 2.55 20.91
N LEU A 11 20.94 3.79 20.80
CA LEU A 11 20.40 4.76 19.83
C LEU A 11 20.63 4.32 18.37
N ALA A 12 21.78 3.74 18.05
CA ALA A 12 22.05 3.26 16.70
C ALA A 12 21.18 2.06 16.29
N LEU A 13 20.80 1.20 17.25
CA LEU A 13 19.92 0.05 17.00
C LEU A 13 18.45 0.44 16.76
N THR A 14 18.00 1.59 17.27
CA THR A 14 16.62 2.06 17.07
C THR A 14 16.42 2.81 15.75
N ALA A 15 17.51 3.25 15.09
CA ALA A 15 17.44 4.00 13.84
C ALA A 15 17.32 3.13 12.58
N CYS A 16 17.61 1.83 12.68
CA CYS A 16 17.60 0.91 11.54
C CYS A 16 16.21 0.29 11.38
N GLY A 17 15.46 0.69 10.37
CA GLY A 17 14.33 -0.07 9.84
C GLY A 17 12.93 0.34 10.30
N ALA A 18 12.77 1.48 10.98
CA ALA A 18 11.42 1.96 11.28
C ALA A 18 10.65 2.26 9.98
N MET A 19 9.48 1.62 9.82
CA MET A 19 8.56 1.90 8.72
C MET A 19 8.07 3.35 8.82
N LYS A 20 7.88 4.00 7.67
CA LYS A 20 7.26 5.33 7.65
C LYS A 20 5.83 5.24 8.22
N PRO A 21 5.41 6.20 9.04
CA PRO A 21 4.03 6.24 9.50
C PRO A 21 3.08 6.42 8.30
N THR A 22 1.95 5.73 8.33
CA THR A 22 0.90 5.93 7.34
C THR A 22 0.31 7.33 7.49
N THR A 23 0.29 8.11 6.41
CA THR A 23 -0.40 9.40 6.36
C THR A 23 -1.75 9.23 5.69
N CYS A 24 -2.76 9.95 6.19
CA CYS A 24 -4.10 9.86 5.65
C CYS A 24 -4.83 11.20 5.79
N SER A 25 -5.56 11.57 4.75
CA SER A 25 -6.47 12.72 4.75
C SER A 25 -7.78 12.30 4.07
N VAL A 26 -8.90 12.54 4.73
CA VAL A 26 -10.24 12.20 4.20
C VAL A 26 -11.17 13.38 4.44
N GLN A 27 -11.82 13.86 3.39
CA GLN A 27 -12.83 14.90 3.50
C GLN A 27 -14.13 14.35 4.10
N PRO A 28 -14.92 15.15 4.85
CA PRO A 28 -16.15 14.71 5.50
C PRO A 28 -17.20 14.13 4.53
N ASN A 29 -17.18 14.60 3.28
CA ASN A 29 -18.09 14.17 2.24
C ASN A 29 -17.68 12.85 1.53
N PHE A 30 -16.61 12.18 1.93
CA PHE A 30 -16.12 10.95 1.30
C PHE A 30 -17.21 9.87 1.21
N TYR A 31 -18.03 9.70 2.25
CA TYR A 31 -19.05 8.66 2.31
C TYR A 31 -20.35 8.98 1.57
N LYS A 32 -20.48 10.16 0.93
CA LYS A 32 -21.62 10.45 0.05
C LYS A 32 -21.54 9.71 -1.29
N TYR A 33 -20.30 9.33 -1.71
CA TYR A 33 -20.06 8.64 -2.97
C TYR A 33 -20.43 7.16 -2.85
N ARG A 34 -21.00 6.65 -3.93
CA ARG A 34 -21.45 5.26 -4.03
C ARG A 34 -20.63 4.44 -5.00
N TYR A 35 -20.15 5.08 -6.06
CA TYR A 35 -19.44 4.43 -7.15
C TYR A 35 -17.96 4.76 -7.09
N VAL A 36 -17.11 3.79 -7.51
CA VAL A 36 -15.67 4.01 -7.66
C VAL A 36 -15.22 3.47 -9.00
N TYR A 37 -14.60 4.33 -9.78
CA TYR A 37 -13.84 3.94 -10.97
C TYR A 37 -12.37 3.84 -10.58
N ILE A 38 -11.75 2.70 -10.78
CA ILE A 38 -10.33 2.48 -10.50
C ILE A 38 -9.56 2.69 -11.80
N MET A 39 -8.59 3.60 -11.77
CA MET A 39 -7.69 3.78 -12.92
C MET A 39 -6.90 2.51 -13.17
N PRO A 40 -6.69 2.13 -14.46
CA PRO A 40 -5.92 0.93 -14.81
C PRO A 40 -4.52 0.95 -14.19
N THR A 41 -4.11 -0.21 -13.66
CA THR A 41 -2.78 -0.42 -13.08
C THR A 41 -2.08 -1.59 -13.76
N CYS A 42 -0.74 -1.62 -13.72
CA CYS A 42 0.03 -2.78 -14.15
C CYS A 42 0.12 -3.81 -13.03
N SER A 43 0.19 -5.10 -13.39
CA SER A 43 0.46 -6.16 -12.43
C SER A 43 1.92 -6.10 -11.95
N VAL A 44 2.12 -6.28 -10.65
CA VAL A 44 3.43 -6.38 -10.01
C VAL A 44 3.73 -7.85 -9.73
N THR A 45 4.87 -8.32 -10.20
CA THR A 45 5.33 -9.69 -9.98
C THR A 45 6.64 -9.68 -9.22
N GLY A 46 6.63 -10.26 -8.04
CA GLY A 46 7.82 -10.45 -7.22
C GLY A 46 8.14 -11.92 -7.02
N SER A 47 9.41 -12.27 -7.03
CA SER A 47 9.88 -13.63 -6.75
C SER A 47 10.94 -13.60 -5.66
N THR A 48 10.85 -14.54 -4.71
CA THR A 48 11.97 -14.84 -3.82
C THR A 48 12.99 -15.70 -4.55
N GLY A 49 14.27 -15.42 -4.37
CA GLY A 49 15.33 -16.20 -5.00
C GLY A 49 15.30 -17.67 -4.61
N VAL A 50 15.88 -18.50 -5.48
CA VAL A 50 16.16 -19.91 -5.19
C VAL A 50 17.41 -19.97 -4.33
N TYR A 51 17.33 -20.53 -3.14
CA TYR A 51 18.50 -20.75 -2.27
C TYR A 51 18.96 -22.17 -2.40
N THR A 52 20.21 -22.37 -2.79
CA THR A 52 20.93 -23.61 -2.56
C THR A 52 21.49 -23.55 -1.14
N SER A 53 21.01 -24.42 -0.27
CA SER A 53 21.60 -24.58 1.06
C SER A 53 22.91 -25.37 0.93
N TYR A 54 24.03 -24.74 1.30
CA TYR A 54 25.33 -25.42 1.38
C TYR A 54 25.40 -26.51 2.45
N ILE A 55 24.35 -26.65 3.29
CA ILE A 55 24.36 -27.58 4.43
C ILE A 55 23.69 -28.92 4.06
N ASP A 56 22.67 -28.93 3.18
CA ASP A 56 21.90 -30.13 2.87
C ASP A 56 21.69 -30.40 1.37
N ASP A 57 22.38 -29.67 0.51
CA ASP A 57 22.33 -29.74 -0.97
C ASP A 57 20.91 -29.75 -1.55
N ARG A 58 19.94 -29.20 -0.81
CA ARG A 58 18.54 -29.08 -1.24
C ARG A 58 18.28 -27.73 -1.89
N VAL A 59 17.76 -27.79 -3.11
CA VAL A 59 17.22 -26.61 -3.80
C VAL A 59 15.87 -26.29 -3.13
N ARG A 60 15.83 -25.17 -2.40
CA ARG A 60 14.55 -24.62 -1.91
C ARG A 60 13.99 -23.71 -2.99
N GLY A 61 12.83 -24.11 -3.53
CA GLY A 61 12.14 -23.35 -4.56
C GLY A 61 11.74 -21.95 -4.08
N GLY A 62 11.96 -20.94 -4.92
CA GLY A 62 11.47 -19.60 -4.69
C GLY A 62 9.94 -19.53 -4.87
N VAL A 63 9.30 -18.59 -4.20
CA VAL A 63 7.87 -18.28 -4.38
C VAL A 63 7.77 -17.09 -5.34
N THR A 64 7.03 -17.26 -6.43
CA THR A 64 6.65 -16.15 -7.31
C THR A 64 5.21 -15.75 -6.99
N ARG A 65 4.98 -14.47 -6.76
CA ARG A 65 3.64 -13.90 -6.53
C ARG A 65 3.41 -12.76 -7.50
N THR A 66 2.18 -12.69 -8.00
CA THR A 66 1.72 -11.59 -8.86
C THR A 66 0.52 -10.94 -8.19
N THR A 67 0.53 -9.63 -8.14
CA THR A 67 -0.57 -8.82 -7.61
C THR A 67 -0.93 -7.77 -8.65
N ASN A 68 -2.22 -7.66 -8.97
CA ASN A 68 -2.75 -6.52 -9.70
C ASN A 68 -3.36 -5.55 -8.69
N PRO A 69 -2.81 -4.34 -8.53
CA PRO A 69 -3.32 -3.36 -7.59
C PRO A 69 -4.79 -3.03 -7.79
N SER A 70 -5.26 -2.89 -9.04
CA SER A 70 -6.66 -2.55 -9.30
C SER A 70 -7.64 -3.65 -8.88
N ASP A 71 -7.30 -4.93 -9.09
CA ASP A 71 -8.16 -6.04 -8.67
C ASP A 71 -8.25 -6.15 -7.15
N MET A 72 -7.11 -5.96 -6.48
CA MET A 72 -7.06 -5.96 -5.03
C MET A 72 -7.87 -4.82 -4.43
N MET A 73 -7.67 -3.59 -4.93
CA MET A 73 -8.44 -2.43 -4.46
C MET A 73 -9.93 -2.61 -4.73
N SER A 74 -10.31 -3.18 -5.89
CA SER A 74 -11.70 -3.51 -6.22
C SER A 74 -12.34 -4.41 -5.16
N GLY A 75 -11.68 -5.52 -4.81
CA GLY A 75 -12.17 -6.43 -3.79
C GLY A 75 -12.37 -5.77 -2.42
N MET A 76 -11.40 -4.95 -1.99
CA MET A 76 -11.48 -4.23 -0.72
C MET A 76 -12.59 -3.17 -0.70
N LEU A 77 -12.75 -2.42 -1.79
CA LEU A 77 -13.80 -1.39 -1.90
C LEU A 77 -15.20 -1.99 -1.90
N MET A 78 -15.40 -3.11 -2.59
CA MET A 78 -16.66 -3.84 -2.55
C MET A 78 -17.02 -4.32 -1.14
N GLN A 79 -16.04 -4.79 -0.36
CA GLN A 79 -16.25 -5.15 1.05
C GLN A 79 -16.63 -3.95 1.93
N LYS A 80 -16.22 -2.74 1.56
CA LYS A 80 -16.57 -1.49 2.26
C LYS A 80 -17.92 -0.91 1.77
N GLY A 81 -18.58 -1.55 0.81
CA GLY A 81 -19.91 -1.20 0.31
C GLY A 81 -19.91 -0.27 -0.91
N PHE A 82 -18.81 -0.02 -1.55
CA PHE A 82 -18.74 0.71 -2.80
C PHE A 82 -19.10 -0.18 -3.99
N ILE A 83 -19.66 0.42 -5.04
CA ILE A 83 -19.91 -0.23 -6.32
C ILE A 83 -18.74 0.14 -7.25
N VAL A 84 -17.89 -0.83 -7.57
CA VAL A 84 -16.80 -0.62 -8.51
C VAL A 84 -17.36 -0.69 -9.94
N VAL A 85 -17.08 0.34 -10.72
CA VAL A 85 -17.55 0.46 -12.10
C VAL A 85 -16.40 0.33 -13.09
N PRO A 86 -16.60 -0.35 -14.25
CA PRO A 86 -15.52 -0.58 -15.22
C PRO A 86 -15.22 0.67 -16.07
N GLN A 87 -16.12 1.64 -16.09
CA GLN A 87 -15.99 2.90 -16.83
C GLN A 87 -16.82 4.01 -16.18
N LEU A 88 -16.44 5.25 -16.45
CA LEU A 88 -17.19 6.41 -15.97
C LEU A 88 -18.53 6.55 -16.72
N ASP A 89 -19.61 6.69 -15.95
CA ASP A 89 -20.96 6.97 -16.45
C ASP A 89 -21.27 8.45 -16.23
N GLN A 90 -21.54 9.19 -17.31
CA GLN A 90 -21.80 10.63 -17.27
C GLN A 90 -22.99 10.98 -16.36
N ASN A 91 -23.96 10.08 -16.22
CA ASN A 91 -25.14 10.30 -15.38
C ASN A 91 -24.87 10.08 -13.88
N LYS A 92 -23.70 9.54 -13.52
CA LYS A 92 -23.34 9.19 -12.14
C LYS A 92 -22.07 9.87 -11.63
N LEU A 93 -21.48 10.80 -12.40
CA LEU A 93 -20.23 11.46 -12.03
C LEU A 93 -20.27 12.09 -10.64
N ALA A 94 -21.40 12.74 -10.27
CA ALA A 94 -21.55 13.39 -8.97
C ALA A 94 -21.53 12.44 -7.76
N GLU A 95 -21.75 11.14 -8.00
CA GLU A 95 -21.73 10.08 -6.99
C GLU A 95 -20.52 9.12 -7.18
N THR A 96 -19.60 9.45 -8.08
CA THR A 96 -18.48 8.59 -8.45
C THR A 96 -17.15 9.18 -8.00
N LEU A 97 -16.33 8.35 -7.40
CA LEU A 97 -14.91 8.64 -7.15
C LEU A 97 -14.05 8.00 -8.22
N VAL A 98 -13.01 8.70 -8.63
CA VAL A 98 -11.89 8.14 -9.40
C VAL A 98 -10.78 7.80 -8.43
N LEU A 99 -10.39 6.53 -8.41
CA LEU A 99 -9.28 6.05 -7.60
C LEU A 99 -8.04 5.90 -8.46
N SER A 100 -6.94 6.52 -8.04
CA SER A 100 -5.61 6.36 -8.61
C SER A 100 -4.66 5.74 -7.60
N TYR A 101 -3.71 4.98 -8.11
CA TYR A 101 -2.63 4.32 -7.39
C TYR A 101 -1.30 4.77 -7.98
N GLY A 102 -0.33 5.01 -7.11
CA GLY A 102 1.04 5.32 -7.49
C GLY A 102 2.03 4.74 -6.49
N GLU A 103 3.16 4.26 -6.98
CA GLU A 103 4.30 3.91 -6.15
C GLU A 103 5.15 5.15 -5.94
N THR A 104 5.42 5.49 -4.68
CA THR A 104 6.16 6.71 -4.30
C THR A 104 7.61 6.43 -3.97
N GLY A 105 7.99 5.17 -3.80
CA GLY A 105 9.38 4.78 -3.59
C GLY A 105 9.59 3.38 -3.06
N HIS A 106 10.84 2.96 -3.18
CA HIS A 106 11.36 1.72 -2.61
C HIS A 106 12.56 2.07 -1.74
N ARG A 107 12.74 1.35 -0.65
CA ARG A 107 13.96 1.46 0.16
C ARG A 107 14.34 0.13 0.77
N ASP A 108 15.62 -0.05 0.99
CA ASP A 108 16.13 -1.20 1.72
C ASP A 108 15.81 -1.06 3.21
N VAL A 109 15.26 -2.11 3.79
CA VAL A 109 14.89 -2.19 5.20
C VAL A 109 15.44 -3.47 5.81
N GLY A 110 15.52 -3.49 7.15
CA GLY A 110 15.98 -4.64 7.89
C GLY A 110 17.50 -4.70 8.11
N PHE A 111 17.91 -5.74 8.83
CA PHE A 111 19.32 -5.97 9.16
C PHE A 111 20.05 -6.50 7.91
N LEU A 112 21.16 -5.90 7.56
CA LEU A 112 21.98 -6.22 6.38
C LEU A 112 21.28 -5.99 5.01
N TRP A 113 20.29 -5.08 4.92
CA TRP A 113 19.62 -4.71 3.64
C TRP A 113 18.95 -5.91 2.93
N LEU A 114 18.51 -6.91 3.70
CA LEU A 114 17.96 -8.15 3.16
C LEU A 114 16.48 -8.05 2.72
N SER A 115 15.83 -6.92 2.95
CA SER A 115 14.43 -6.68 2.58
C SER A 115 14.26 -5.30 1.97
N THR A 116 13.33 -5.19 1.04
CA THR A 116 12.94 -3.93 0.41
C THR A 116 11.51 -3.59 0.84
N SER A 117 11.25 -2.35 1.22
CA SER A 117 9.89 -1.85 1.41
C SER A 117 9.42 -1.10 0.18
N THR A 118 8.12 -1.06 -0.02
CA THR A 118 7.47 -0.27 -1.07
C THR A 118 6.55 0.74 -0.44
N SER A 119 6.71 2.01 -0.82
CA SER A 119 5.80 3.11 -0.47
C SER A 119 4.82 3.34 -1.60
N ILE A 120 3.54 3.45 -1.27
CA ILE A 120 2.48 3.71 -2.25
C ILE A 120 1.62 4.90 -1.80
N ILE A 121 0.97 5.53 -2.77
CA ILE A 121 -0.07 6.52 -2.54
C ILE A 121 -1.36 6.08 -3.23
N ILE A 122 -2.48 6.21 -2.52
CA ILE A 122 -3.83 6.02 -3.05
C ILE A 122 -4.56 7.35 -2.94
N GLN A 123 -5.21 7.78 -4.02
CA GLN A 123 -5.99 9.01 -4.07
C GLN A 123 -7.38 8.74 -4.62
N PHE A 124 -8.38 9.29 -3.94
CA PHE A 124 -9.76 9.35 -4.41
C PHE A 124 -10.09 10.78 -4.81
N ARG A 125 -10.53 10.97 -6.04
CA ARG A 125 -10.95 12.25 -6.57
C ARG A 125 -12.41 12.21 -6.98
N ASP A 126 -13.11 13.32 -6.83
CA ASP A 126 -14.46 13.49 -7.39
C ASP A 126 -14.40 13.36 -8.92
N ALA A 127 -15.22 12.50 -9.50
CA ALA A 127 -15.22 12.26 -10.94
C ALA A 127 -15.71 13.46 -11.77
N GLN A 128 -16.47 14.37 -11.17
CA GLN A 128 -17.03 15.54 -11.85
C GLN A 128 -16.10 16.77 -11.74
N THR A 129 -15.56 17.04 -10.54
CA THR A 129 -14.78 18.26 -10.26
C THR A 129 -13.28 18.01 -10.25
N ASN A 130 -12.85 16.74 -10.15
CA ASN A 130 -11.46 16.33 -9.95
C ASN A 130 -10.85 16.76 -8.60
N ASP A 131 -11.67 17.20 -7.65
CA ASP A 131 -11.20 17.54 -6.31
C ASP A 131 -10.67 16.30 -5.59
N LEU A 132 -9.60 16.48 -4.82
CA LEU A 132 -9.06 15.41 -3.98
C LEU A 132 -9.95 15.21 -2.76
N ILE A 133 -10.60 14.06 -2.66
CA ILE A 133 -11.57 13.74 -1.60
C ILE A 133 -10.93 12.91 -0.48
N ALA A 134 -10.03 11.99 -0.84
CA ALA A 134 -9.24 11.27 0.14
C ALA A 134 -7.88 10.89 -0.43
N SER A 135 -6.87 10.83 0.43
CA SER A 135 -5.54 10.36 0.09
C SER A 135 -4.91 9.65 1.27
N ALA A 136 -4.20 8.56 1.01
CA ALA A 136 -3.33 7.93 1.99
C ALA A 136 -2.03 7.48 1.34
N GLU A 137 -0.94 7.64 2.09
CA GLU A 137 0.37 7.10 1.76
C GLU A 137 0.74 6.08 2.84
N ALA A 138 1.18 4.90 2.41
CA ALA A 138 1.62 3.84 3.29
C ALA A 138 2.85 3.15 2.74
N GLU A 139 3.68 2.68 3.65
CA GLU A 139 4.85 1.86 3.36
C GLU A 139 4.68 0.51 4.06
N ASP A 140 5.00 -0.56 3.35
CA ASP A 140 5.05 -1.89 3.93
C ASP A 140 6.09 -2.77 3.25
N PHE A 141 6.38 -3.92 3.87
CA PHE A 141 7.30 -4.91 3.34
C PHE A 141 6.73 -6.32 3.52
N GLY A 142 7.10 -7.21 2.62
CA GLY A 142 6.72 -8.61 2.63
C GLY A 142 7.85 -9.51 2.13
N SER A 143 7.52 -10.73 1.80
CA SER A 143 8.47 -11.71 1.28
C SER A 143 8.83 -11.49 -0.19
N THR A 144 7.99 -10.77 -0.92
CA THR A 144 8.17 -10.42 -2.34
C THR A 144 7.72 -8.99 -2.57
N GLU A 145 8.14 -8.38 -3.69
CA GLU A 145 7.66 -7.06 -4.11
C GLU A 145 6.12 -7.01 -4.26
N ALA A 146 5.52 -8.07 -4.78
CA ALA A 146 4.07 -8.19 -4.86
C ALA A 146 3.39 -8.19 -3.48
N ASP A 147 4.04 -8.78 -2.47
CA ASP A 147 3.56 -8.72 -1.08
C ASP A 147 3.71 -7.31 -0.50
N ASN A 148 4.83 -6.61 -0.78
CA ASN A 148 5.06 -5.23 -0.35
C ASN A 148 3.92 -4.33 -0.82
N VAL A 149 3.64 -4.36 -2.13
CA VAL A 149 2.55 -3.60 -2.75
C VAL A 149 1.20 -3.94 -2.14
N ARG A 150 0.92 -5.24 -1.97
CA ARG A 150 -0.34 -5.71 -1.40
C ARG A 150 -0.57 -5.21 0.02
N TYR A 151 0.44 -5.32 0.89
CA TYR A 151 0.32 -4.88 2.28
C TYR A 151 0.24 -3.36 2.39
N ALA A 152 1.01 -2.63 1.58
CA ALA A 152 0.96 -1.18 1.54
C ALA A 152 -0.43 -0.66 1.07
N ILE A 153 -1.03 -1.28 0.03
CA ILE A 153 -2.40 -0.95 -0.41
C ILE A 153 -3.41 -1.20 0.71
N GLN A 154 -3.34 -2.37 1.35
CA GLN A 154 -4.23 -2.71 2.45
C GLN A 154 -4.15 -1.66 3.56
N LYS A 155 -2.93 -1.33 3.98
CA LYS A 155 -2.66 -0.37 5.05
C LYS A 155 -3.16 1.04 4.71
N ALA A 156 -2.97 1.49 3.46
CA ALA A 156 -3.46 2.78 3.00
C ALA A 156 -5.00 2.85 2.98
N LEU A 157 -5.66 1.83 2.44
CA LEU A 157 -7.12 1.77 2.42
C LEU A 157 -7.71 1.65 3.83
N ASP A 158 -7.12 0.81 4.69
CA ASP A 158 -7.59 0.70 6.07
C ASP A 158 -7.46 2.04 6.83
N ALA A 159 -6.40 2.82 6.58
CA ALA A 159 -6.25 4.15 7.16
C ALA A 159 -7.35 5.13 6.70
N ILE A 160 -7.76 5.09 5.43
CA ILE A 160 -8.87 5.90 4.90
C ILE A 160 -10.18 5.49 5.57
N PHE A 161 -10.47 4.20 5.65
CA PHE A 161 -11.73 3.69 6.19
C PHE A 161 -11.81 3.68 7.73
N ALA A 162 -10.68 3.84 8.43
CA ALA A 162 -10.65 4.03 9.88
C ALA A 162 -11.07 5.45 10.31
N GLN A 163 -11.14 6.42 9.38
CA GLN A 163 -11.57 7.77 9.70
C GLN A 163 -13.05 7.81 10.10
N PRO A 164 -13.41 8.61 11.11
CA PRO A 164 -14.79 8.70 11.58
C PRO A 164 -15.72 9.19 10.46
N ARG A 165 -16.90 8.59 10.39
CA ARG A 165 -17.97 9.08 9.51
C ARG A 165 -18.59 10.29 10.19
N TYR A 166 -18.42 11.46 9.61
CA TYR A 166 -19.14 12.66 10.03
C TYR A 166 -20.52 12.65 9.36
N TYR A 167 -21.55 12.41 10.14
CA TYR A 167 -22.96 12.47 9.71
C TYR A 167 -23.49 13.90 9.82
#